data_d945932363f317fea1abe5f2bc9f3130
#
_entry.id   d945932363f317fea1abe5f2bc9f3130
#
_cell.length_a   1.000
_cell.length_b   1.000
_cell.length_c   1.000
_cell.angle_alpha   90.00
_cell.angle_beta   90.00
_cell.angle_gamma   90.00
#
_symmetry.space_group_name_H-M   'P 1'
#
loop_
_entity.id
_entity.type
_entity.pdbx_description
1 polymer ?
#
loop_
_entity_poly.entity_id
_entity_poly.type
_entity_poly.pdbx_seq_one_letter_code
_entity_poly.pdbx_strand_id
1 'polypeptide(L)'
;DLIGADVIVSVGRGISKDVNKGIELAEQLAAALGGGVVGASRAVTDAGWMSADHQVGQTGKTVHPKIYVALGISGAIQHTAGMQDSECIIAVNKNESAPIFGVADYGIVGDLTKILPIFTEKVKEAMAARQNG
;
A
#
# COMPACT_ATOMS: atom_id res chain seq x y z
N ASP A 1 7.55 -8.33 -9.75
CA ASP A 1 8.37 -7.14 -10.05
C ASP A 1 7.57 -5.86 -9.87
N LEU A 2 8.09 -4.97 -9.05
CA LEU A 2 7.41 -3.71 -8.71
C LEU A 2 7.24 -2.79 -9.93
N ILE A 3 8.24 -2.70 -10.78
CA ILE A 3 8.27 -1.70 -11.85
C ILE A 3 7.16 -1.95 -12.88
N GLY A 4 6.90 -3.19 -13.22
CA GLY A 4 5.88 -3.54 -14.21
C GLY A 4 4.50 -3.83 -13.64
N ALA A 5 4.31 -3.71 -12.32
CA ALA A 5 3.06 -4.09 -11.68
C ALA A 5 1.96 -3.06 -11.93
N ASP A 6 0.74 -3.52 -12.21
CA ASP A 6 -0.44 -2.67 -12.34
C ASP A 6 -1.02 -2.30 -10.96
N VAL A 7 -0.80 -3.14 -9.96
CA VAL A 7 -1.30 -2.92 -8.59
C VAL A 7 -0.16 -3.16 -7.62
N ILE A 8 0.09 -2.18 -6.76
CA ILE A 8 1.08 -2.29 -5.68
C ILE A 8 0.39 -1.94 -4.37
N VAL A 9 0.54 -2.82 -3.38
CA VAL A 9 0.08 -2.58 -2.01
C VAL A 9 1.32 -2.50 -1.14
N SER A 10 1.66 -1.31 -0.66
CA SER A 10 2.87 -1.06 0.11
C SER A 10 2.59 -0.91 1.59
N VAL A 11 3.50 -1.42 2.41
CA VAL A 11 3.43 -1.32 3.86
C VAL A 11 4.51 -0.38 4.39
N GLY A 12 4.17 0.35 5.43
CA GLY A 12 5.08 1.25 6.11
C GLY A 12 5.22 0.91 7.59
N ARG A 13 5.84 1.83 8.34
CA ARG A 13 6.09 1.65 9.78
C ARG A 13 4.80 1.41 10.58
N GLY A 14 3.65 1.80 10.04
CA GLY A 14 2.35 1.60 10.70
C GLY A 14 1.99 0.14 10.97
N ILE A 15 2.72 -0.82 10.38
CA ILE A 15 2.53 -2.24 10.67
C ILE A 15 3.36 -2.74 11.85
N SER A 16 4.11 -1.87 12.53
CA SER A 16 5.10 -2.26 13.53
C SER A 16 4.56 -3.05 14.72
N LYS A 17 3.30 -2.87 15.07
CA LYS A 17 2.67 -3.61 16.18
C LYS A 17 2.60 -5.10 15.92
N ASP A 18 2.37 -5.49 14.66
CA ASP A 18 2.33 -6.88 14.24
C ASP A 18 2.72 -6.92 12.76
N VAL A 19 4.01 -7.04 12.51
CA VAL A 19 4.60 -6.97 11.18
C VAL A 19 4.04 -8.07 10.27
N ASN A 20 4.02 -9.30 10.76
CA ASN A 20 3.55 -10.43 9.95
C ASN A 20 2.08 -10.28 9.58
N LYS A 21 1.27 -9.80 10.51
CA LYS A 21 -0.16 -9.55 10.24
C LYS A 21 -0.33 -8.44 9.21
N GLY A 22 0.45 -7.36 9.32
CA GLY A 22 0.39 -6.25 8.37
C GLY A 22 0.74 -6.69 6.96
N ILE A 23 1.79 -7.49 6.80
CA ILE A 23 2.20 -8.02 5.50
C ILE A 23 1.13 -8.97 4.95
N GLU A 24 0.60 -9.85 5.80
CA GLU A 24 -0.47 -10.77 5.41
C GLU A 24 -1.70 -10.03 4.87
N LEU A 25 -2.11 -8.97 5.59
CA LEU A 25 -3.26 -8.16 5.17
C LEU A 25 -3.00 -7.46 3.83
N ALA A 26 -1.76 -6.99 3.62
CA ALA A 26 -1.36 -6.39 2.35
C ALA A 26 -1.42 -7.40 1.20
N GLU A 27 -0.94 -8.62 1.45
CA GLU A 27 -0.98 -9.71 0.47
C GLU A 27 -2.41 -10.08 0.09
N GLN A 28 -3.30 -10.15 1.09
CA GLN A 28 -4.71 -10.44 0.87
C GLN A 28 -5.39 -9.37 0.02
N LEU A 29 -5.08 -8.09 0.29
CA LEU A 29 -5.63 -7.00 -0.50
C LEU A 29 -5.08 -7.01 -1.93
N ALA A 30 -3.79 -7.26 -2.09
CA ALA A 30 -3.17 -7.37 -3.42
C ALA A 30 -3.83 -8.48 -4.24
N ALA A 31 -4.08 -9.62 -3.62
CA ALA A 31 -4.78 -10.73 -4.28
C ALA A 31 -6.20 -10.35 -4.67
N ALA A 32 -6.92 -9.66 -3.78
CA ALA A 32 -8.30 -9.23 -4.03
C ALA A 32 -8.38 -8.22 -5.19
N LEU A 33 -7.33 -7.44 -5.39
CA LEU A 33 -7.24 -6.46 -6.48
C LEU A 33 -6.79 -7.07 -7.82
N GLY A 34 -6.71 -8.39 -7.89
CA GLY A 34 -6.39 -9.09 -9.15
C GLY A 34 -4.95 -9.55 -9.28
N GLY A 35 -4.22 -9.65 -8.18
CA GLY A 35 -2.85 -10.18 -8.18
C GLY A 35 -1.77 -9.10 -8.17
N GLY A 36 -1.90 -8.16 -7.26
CA GLY A 36 -0.89 -7.11 -7.08
C GLY A 36 0.37 -7.59 -6.38
N VAL A 37 1.35 -6.71 -6.31
CA VAL A 37 2.64 -6.94 -5.66
C VAL A 37 2.68 -6.15 -4.35
N VAL A 38 3.31 -6.72 -3.33
CA VAL A 38 3.51 -6.01 -2.06
C VAL A 38 4.84 -5.26 -2.09
N GLY A 39 4.75 -3.95 -1.87
CA GLY A 39 5.91 -3.09 -1.75
C GLY A 39 6.13 -2.64 -0.31
N ALA A 40 7.17 -1.85 -0.08
CA ALA A 40 7.54 -1.41 1.25
C ALA A 40 8.17 -0.02 1.23
N SER A 41 8.00 0.71 2.33
CA SER A 41 8.76 1.93 2.55
C SER A 41 10.18 1.59 3.01
N ARG A 42 11.08 2.57 2.96
CA ARG A 42 12.46 2.40 3.44
C ARG A 42 12.51 1.98 4.91
N ALA A 43 11.59 2.54 5.75
CA ALA A 43 11.53 2.18 7.17
C ALA A 43 11.34 0.68 7.38
N VAL A 44 10.54 0.05 6.52
CA VAL A 44 10.27 -1.39 6.58
C VAL A 44 11.49 -2.21 6.16
N THR A 45 12.14 -1.82 5.06
CA THR A 45 13.33 -2.55 4.59
C THR A 45 14.54 -2.32 5.50
N ASP A 46 14.71 -1.12 6.04
CA ASP A 46 15.78 -0.83 7.01
C ASP A 46 15.61 -1.64 8.30
N ALA A 47 14.35 -1.89 8.71
CA ALA A 47 14.06 -2.72 9.87
C ALA A 47 14.23 -4.22 9.61
N GLY A 48 14.47 -4.61 8.35
CA GLY A 48 14.63 -6.01 7.98
C GLY A 48 13.32 -6.79 7.88
N TRP A 49 12.18 -6.10 7.84
CA TRP A 49 10.86 -6.76 7.76
C TRP A 49 10.55 -7.27 6.36
N MET A 50 11.11 -6.63 5.35
CA MET A 50 11.04 -7.05 3.94
C MET A 50 12.38 -6.76 3.28
N SER A 51 12.69 -7.48 2.20
CA SER A 51 13.95 -7.29 1.48
C SER A 51 13.95 -5.99 0.67
N ALA A 52 15.16 -5.49 0.38
CA ALA A 52 15.34 -4.20 -0.28
C ALA A 52 14.74 -4.12 -1.69
N ASP A 53 14.56 -5.24 -2.37
CA ASP A 53 13.96 -5.27 -3.71
C ASP A 53 12.46 -4.95 -3.69
N HIS A 54 11.82 -4.90 -2.53
CA HIS A 54 10.44 -4.45 -2.35
C HIS A 54 10.33 -2.94 -2.08
N GLN A 55 11.47 -2.25 -1.92
CA GLN A 55 11.45 -0.85 -1.51
C GLN A 55 11.01 0.09 -2.64
N VAL A 56 10.03 0.92 -2.33
CA VAL A 56 9.56 2.01 -3.18
C VAL A 56 10.05 3.34 -2.61
N GLY A 57 10.54 4.22 -3.45
CA GLY A 57 10.99 5.53 -3.04
C GLY A 57 12.24 5.96 -3.78
N GLN A 58 12.80 7.10 -3.37
CA GLN A 58 13.96 7.70 -4.01
C GLN A 58 15.19 6.80 -3.98
N THR A 59 15.39 6.05 -2.88
CA THR A 59 16.50 5.12 -2.72
C THR A 59 16.14 3.68 -3.07
N GLY A 60 14.90 3.46 -3.50
CA GLY A 60 14.41 2.18 -3.97
C GLY A 60 13.97 2.29 -5.42
N LYS A 61 12.83 1.69 -5.72
CA LYS A 61 12.27 1.71 -7.07
C LYS A 61 11.25 2.84 -7.23
N THR A 62 11.24 3.46 -8.40
CA THR A 62 10.19 4.42 -8.78
C THR A 62 9.16 3.65 -9.59
N VAL A 63 7.89 3.77 -9.19
CA VAL A 63 6.79 3.00 -9.75
C VAL A 63 5.63 3.90 -10.18
N HIS A 64 4.83 3.43 -11.12
CA HIS A 64 3.65 4.15 -11.58
C HIS A 64 2.53 3.16 -11.94
N PRO A 65 2.09 2.36 -10.94
CA PRO A 65 1.01 1.40 -11.17
C PRO A 65 -0.31 2.12 -11.43
N LYS A 66 -1.30 1.37 -11.86
CA LYS A 66 -2.67 1.88 -11.96
C LYS A 66 -3.25 2.15 -10.57
N ILE A 67 -2.95 1.28 -9.61
CA ILE A 67 -3.39 1.43 -8.22
C ILE A 67 -2.20 1.26 -7.29
N TYR A 68 -2.00 2.24 -6.43
CA TYR A 68 -1.03 2.18 -5.34
C TYR A 68 -1.74 2.34 -4.01
N VAL A 69 -1.67 1.34 -3.15
CA VAL A 69 -2.26 1.41 -1.82
C VAL A 69 -1.14 1.56 -0.80
N ALA A 70 -1.18 2.63 -0.02
CA ALA A 70 -0.17 2.94 1.00
C ALA A 70 -0.76 2.64 2.39
N LEU A 71 -0.25 1.60 3.04
CA LEU A 71 -0.74 1.11 4.32
C LEU A 71 0.24 1.46 5.44
N GLY A 72 -0.15 2.39 6.29
CA GLY A 72 0.69 2.81 7.41
C GLY A 72 1.99 3.50 6.98
N ILE A 73 1.96 4.16 5.84
CA ILE A 73 3.08 4.92 5.29
C ILE A 73 2.88 6.39 5.64
N SER A 74 3.91 7.03 6.21
CA SER A 74 3.82 8.44 6.60
C SER A 74 3.76 9.38 5.40
N GLY A 75 4.46 9.06 4.33
CA GLY A 75 4.48 9.90 3.13
C GLY A 75 5.63 10.89 3.11
N ALA A 76 6.79 10.49 3.64
CA ALA A 76 8.01 11.30 3.49
C ALA A 76 8.27 11.57 2.01
N ILE A 77 8.88 12.71 1.71
CA ILE A 77 9.15 13.13 0.33
C ILE A 77 9.92 12.06 -0.43
N GLN A 78 10.86 11.38 0.23
CA GLN A 78 11.66 10.32 -0.37
C GLN A 78 10.80 9.13 -0.82
N HIS A 79 9.71 8.85 -0.11
CA HIS A 79 8.78 7.79 -0.51
C HIS A 79 7.86 8.26 -1.64
N THR A 80 7.24 9.43 -1.47
CA THR A 80 6.28 9.94 -2.45
C THR A 80 6.93 10.20 -3.81
N ALA A 81 8.21 10.57 -3.83
CA ALA A 81 8.95 10.72 -5.09
C ALA A 81 8.96 9.44 -5.92
N GLY A 82 8.85 8.27 -5.27
CA GLY A 82 8.86 6.99 -5.96
C GLY A 82 7.50 6.46 -6.37
N MET A 83 6.39 7.10 -5.98
CA MET A 83 5.05 6.56 -6.28
C MET A 83 3.99 7.61 -6.64
N GLN A 84 4.32 8.90 -6.57
CA GLN A 84 3.33 9.97 -6.76
C GLN A 84 2.72 10.00 -8.16
N ASP A 85 3.36 9.38 -9.14
CA ASP A 85 2.85 9.32 -10.51
C ASP A 85 1.93 8.11 -10.76
N SER A 86 1.58 7.38 -9.71
CA SER A 86 0.58 6.32 -9.79
C SER A 86 -0.77 6.90 -10.23
N GLU A 87 -1.56 6.14 -10.99
CA GLU A 87 -2.84 6.63 -11.52
C GLU A 87 -3.88 6.84 -10.44
N CYS A 88 -3.93 5.95 -9.45
CA CYS A 88 -4.84 6.07 -8.30
C CYS A 88 -4.07 5.70 -7.03
N ILE A 89 -4.06 6.61 -6.07
CA ILE A 89 -3.37 6.40 -4.79
C ILE A 89 -4.41 6.35 -3.68
N ILE A 90 -4.40 5.24 -2.94
CA ILE A 90 -5.27 5.03 -1.78
C ILE A 90 -4.38 4.93 -0.56
N ALA A 91 -4.63 5.74 0.47
CA ALA A 91 -3.82 5.74 1.69
C ALA A 91 -4.68 5.37 2.91
N VAL A 92 -4.14 4.50 3.75
CA VAL A 92 -4.74 4.15 5.05
C VAL A 92 -3.71 4.46 6.13
N ASN A 93 -4.07 5.30 7.08
CA ASN A 93 -3.17 5.70 8.17
C ASN A 93 -4.02 6.13 9.36
N LYS A 94 -3.57 5.80 10.57
CA LYS A 94 -4.29 6.20 11.79
C LYS A 94 -4.10 7.69 12.11
N ASN A 95 -3.06 8.33 11.56
CA ASN A 95 -2.79 9.74 11.77
C ASN A 95 -3.37 10.56 10.61
N GLU A 96 -4.44 11.30 10.89
CA GLU A 96 -5.12 12.11 9.87
C GLU A 96 -4.22 13.21 9.28
N SER A 97 -3.15 13.58 9.99
CA SER A 97 -2.20 14.59 9.56
C SER A 97 -1.01 14.01 8.80
N ALA A 98 -0.99 12.70 8.53
CA ALA A 98 0.12 12.07 7.82
C ALA A 98 0.27 12.68 6.42
N PRO A 99 1.50 13.06 6.02
CA PRO A 99 1.74 13.68 4.71
C PRO A 99 1.29 12.83 3.51
N ILE A 100 1.18 11.51 3.67
CA ILE A 100 0.73 10.63 2.59
C ILE A 100 -0.66 11.06 2.05
N PHE A 101 -1.52 11.61 2.91
CA PHE A 101 -2.84 12.06 2.49
C PHE A 101 -2.77 13.23 1.51
N GLY A 102 -1.64 13.95 1.47
CA GLY A 102 -1.44 15.05 0.52
C GLY A 102 -1.28 14.60 -0.92
N VAL A 103 -0.89 13.35 -1.16
CA VAL A 103 -0.76 12.79 -2.52
C VAL A 103 -1.83 11.74 -2.82
N ALA A 104 -2.63 11.35 -1.83
CA ALA A 104 -3.65 10.32 -2.01
C ALA A 104 -4.88 10.86 -2.73
N ASP A 105 -5.43 10.06 -3.63
CA ASP A 105 -6.73 10.34 -4.25
C ASP A 105 -7.86 9.98 -3.28
N TYR A 106 -7.65 8.93 -2.48
CA TYR A 106 -8.60 8.48 -1.45
C TYR A 106 -7.85 8.20 -0.17
N GLY A 107 -8.35 8.72 0.94
CA GLY A 107 -7.74 8.53 2.25
C GLY A 107 -8.71 7.91 3.25
N ILE A 108 -8.22 6.95 4.03
CA ILE A 108 -8.98 6.33 5.11
C ILE A 108 -8.17 6.49 6.39
N VAL A 109 -8.75 7.14 7.39
CA VAL A 109 -8.11 7.33 8.69
C VAL A 109 -8.60 6.25 9.64
N GLY A 110 -7.68 5.43 10.15
CA GLY A 110 -8.01 4.39 11.11
C GLY A 110 -6.96 3.31 11.24
N ASP A 111 -7.29 2.31 12.05
CA ASP A 111 -6.42 1.18 12.36
C ASP A 111 -6.44 0.16 11.22
N LEU A 112 -5.27 -0.16 10.68
CA LEU A 112 -5.10 -1.10 9.58
C LEU A 112 -5.73 -2.46 9.87
N THR A 113 -5.52 -2.98 11.07
CA THR A 113 -5.99 -4.32 11.41
C THR A 113 -7.51 -4.41 11.45
N LYS A 114 -8.17 -3.30 11.65
CA LYS A 114 -9.64 -3.20 11.64
C LYS A 114 -10.19 -2.88 10.25
N ILE A 115 -9.52 -1.99 9.54
CA ILE A 115 -9.98 -1.50 8.23
C ILE A 115 -9.74 -2.50 7.13
N LEU A 116 -8.55 -3.11 7.09
CA LEU A 116 -8.14 -3.94 5.95
C LEU A 116 -9.03 -5.16 5.71
N PRO A 117 -9.47 -5.90 6.74
CA PRO A 117 -10.37 -7.02 6.48
C PRO A 117 -11.68 -6.58 5.82
N ILE A 118 -12.24 -5.45 6.26
CA ILE A 118 -13.48 -4.92 5.71
C ILE A 118 -13.26 -4.39 4.29
N PHE A 119 -12.18 -3.63 4.09
CA PHE A 119 -11.86 -3.04 2.80
C PHE A 119 -11.59 -4.13 1.76
N THR A 120 -10.81 -5.15 2.13
CA THR A 120 -10.50 -6.29 1.26
C THR A 120 -11.77 -7.02 0.83
N GLU A 121 -12.69 -7.24 1.76
CA GLU A 121 -13.96 -7.90 1.48
C GLU A 121 -14.81 -7.06 0.52
N LYS A 122 -14.85 -5.75 0.70
CA LYS A 122 -15.54 -4.84 -0.21
C LYS A 122 -14.93 -4.85 -1.61
N VAL A 123 -13.60 -4.95 -1.70
CA VAL A 123 -12.90 -5.07 -2.99
C VAL A 123 -13.29 -6.38 -3.67
N LYS A 124 -13.34 -7.50 -2.94
CA LYS A 124 -13.76 -8.79 -3.50
C LYS A 124 -15.18 -8.72 -4.07
N GLU A 125 -16.11 -8.09 -3.33
CA GLU A 125 -17.49 -7.90 -3.78
C GLU A 125 -17.55 -7.07 -5.06
N ALA A 126 -16.79 -5.97 -5.11
CA ALA A 126 -16.76 -5.09 -6.28
C ALA A 126 -16.17 -5.79 -7.51
N MET A 127 -15.11 -6.57 -7.32
CA MET A 127 -14.48 -7.32 -8.41
C MET A 127 -15.43 -8.41 -8.95
N ALA A 128 -16.11 -9.11 -8.05
CA ALA A 128 -17.11 -10.12 -8.45
C ALA A 128 -18.25 -9.49 -9.23
N ALA A 129 -18.74 -8.33 -8.81
CA ALA A 129 -19.80 -7.61 -9.50
C ALA A 129 -19.38 -7.18 -10.91
N ARG A 130 -18.12 -6.77 -11.09
CA ARG A 130 -17.59 -6.40 -12.41
C ARG A 130 -17.53 -7.60 -13.35
N GLN A 131 -17.17 -8.78 -12.83
CA GLN A 131 -17.11 -10.01 -13.63
C GLN A 131 -18.50 -10.49 -14.05
N ASN A 132 -19.49 -10.27 -13.20
CA ASN A 132 -20.86 -10.73 -13.43
C ASN A 132 -21.74 -9.70 -14.15
N GLY A 133 -21.25 -8.48 -14.24
CA GLY A 133 -21.94 -7.38 -14.89
C GLY A 133 -21.34 -7.07 -16.23
#